data_fa738b5cb9a9b2e4ad65998bbcadb035
#
_entry.id   fa738b5cb9a9b2e4ad65998bbcadb035
#
_cell.length_a   1.000
_cell.length_b   1.000
_cell.length_c   1.000
_cell.angle_alpha   90.00
_cell.angle_beta   90.00
_cell.angle_gamma   90.00
#
_symmetry.space_group_name_H-M   'P 1'
#
loop_
_entity.id
_entity.type
_entity.pdbx_description
1 polymer ?
#
loop_
_entity_poly.entity_id
_entity_poly.type
_entity_poly.pdbx_seq_one_letter_code
_entity_poly.pdbx_strand_id
1 'polypeptide(L)'
;MHSIELPWGGDETLALHIPSRWQIIAHSKLVTPPAIADLPAAIHDGLRQPIGLAPLHHLIGPETRVALVMDDASRPTPMHRLAPVVLDALLAAGAAADNITGLFAVGSHRTMSAEEMATRAGPSVVSRIACRSFDCHDASMLVSLGTTRRGTAVRLDRRAVEADLRVLIGTIEPHPQAGFGGGYKNLLPGLASAETIGHNHLLLPSPDRYSMIGTLPEDNPMRLDLEEAGRMIDRPTLIINVVLDTRLEPVAVVCGDAVEAHRKGVEIARQIYGVPVPRPADMVISGAYPLHDELRQAGKAVLNVTGACRRGGVILGFMRCDQGLGEVQLPAFVPRLSSMRSVVRLMGSRGIHLLARNLPDSVPPEARFMVNLALQMLKDYAVLIYSPRLKQDLHQLPALLFDDQQDLFVQAEQLVGKPDPEVAIFEQGAVSFPMVLQEG
;
A
#
# COMPACT_ATOMS: atom_id res chain seq x y z
N MET A 1 31.76 11.74 -12.17
CA MET A 1 30.77 10.79 -11.61
C MET A 1 30.18 11.42 -10.37
N HIS A 2 28.85 11.31 -10.18
CA HIS A 2 28.21 11.63 -8.91
C HIS A 2 28.13 10.34 -8.09
N SER A 3 28.57 10.38 -6.82
CA SER A 3 28.45 9.24 -5.91
C SER A 3 27.25 9.47 -5.01
N ILE A 4 26.33 8.50 -4.96
CA ILE A 4 25.12 8.53 -4.14
C ILE A 4 25.05 7.21 -3.39
N GLU A 5 24.63 7.25 -2.13
CA GLU A 5 24.43 6.06 -1.31
C GLU A 5 22.94 5.83 -1.11
N LEU A 6 22.43 4.69 -1.57
CA LEU A 6 21.06 4.26 -1.28
C LEU A 6 21.06 3.41 0.00
N PRO A 7 20.11 3.62 0.92
CA PRO A 7 19.85 2.67 2.00
C PRO A 7 19.55 1.27 1.42
N TRP A 8 20.25 0.22 1.91
CA TRP A 8 20.18 -1.11 1.30
C TRP A 8 19.56 -2.18 2.20
N GLY A 9 19.60 -1.96 3.51
CA GLY A 9 19.00 -2.82 4.53
C GLY A 9 19.79 -2.77 5.83
N GLY A 10 19.12 -2.65 6.97
CA GLY A 10 19.79 -2.39 8.25
C GLY A 10 20.64 -1.11 8.17
N ASP A 11 21.92 -1.22 8.51
CA ASP A 11 22.89 -0.12 8.40
C ASP A 11 23.70 -0.15 7.07
N GLU A 12 23.37 -1.07 6.14
CA GLU A 12 24.06 -1.20 4.86
C GLU A 12 23.61 -0.14 3.86
N THR A 13 24.56 0.35 3.06
CA THR A 13 24.30 1.25 1.92
C THR A 13 24.83 0.66 0.63
N LEU A 14 24.19 0.99 -0.48
CA LEU A 14 24.62 0.66 -1.84
C LEU A 14 25.15 1.92 -2.52
N ALA A 15 26.45 1.96 -2.82
CA ALA A 15 27.04 3.07 -3.56
C ALA A 15 26.68 2.99 -5.04
N LEU A 16 26.15 4.08 -5.59
CA LEU A 16 25.88 4.26 -7.01
C LEU A 16 26.84 5.27 -7.60
N HIS A 17 27.51 4.90 -8.69
CA HIS A 17 28.42 5.77 -9.44
C HIS A 17 27.75 6.27 -10.71
N ILE A 18 26.95 7.33 -10.57
CA ILE A 18 26.12 7.89 -11.66
C ILE A 18 27.02 8.67 -12.64
N PRO A 19 26.87 8.46 -13.96
CA PRO A 19 27.60 9.22 -14.96
C PRO A 19 27.43 10.73 -14.79
N SER A 20 28.53 11.52 -14.87
CA SER A 20 28.50 12.97 -14.66
C SER A 20 27.69 13.75 -15.70
N ARG A 21 27.40 13.13 -16.86
CA ARG A 21 26.54 13.71 -17.90
C ARG A 21 25.04 13.62 -17.59
N TRP A 22 24.63 12.81 -16.59
CA TRP A 22 23.24 12.76 -16.17
C TRP A 22 22.89 13.99 -15.33
N GLN A 23 21.81 14.67 -15.72
CA GLN A 23 21.35 15.89 -15.06
C GLN A 23 20.41 15.54 -13.91
N ILE A 24 20.87 15.61 -12.67
CA ILE A 24 20.03 15.33 -11.50
C ILE A 24 19.11 16.55 -11.28
N ILE A 25 17.81 16.40 -11.59
CA ILE A 25 16.81 17.47 -11.44
C ILE A 25 16.05 17.38 -10.11
N ALA A 26 16.05 16.21 -9.46
CA ALA A 26 15.52 16.02 -8.13
C ALA A 26 16.32 14.90 -7.43
N HIS A 27 16.62 15.11 -6.15
CA HIS A 27 17.23 14.09 -5.29
C HIS A 27 16.56 14.16 -3.93
N SER A 28 15.87 13.10 -3.57
CA SER A 28 15.10 13.01 -2.34
C SER A 28 15.75 12.08 -1.34
N LYS A 29 16.04 12.66 -0.18
CA LYS A 29 16.25 11.95 1.07
C LYS A 29 15.15 12.36 2.02
N LEU A 30 14.31 11.41 2.42
CA LEU A 30 13.20 11.70 3.33
C LEU A 30 13.73 12.16 4.68
N VAL A 31 13.22 13.29 5.14
CA VAL A 31 13.44 13.77 6.50
C VAL A 31 12.16 13.57 7.28
N THR A 32 12.21 12.68 8.27
CA THR A 32 11.06 12.33 9.09
C THR A 32 11.13 13.00 10.46
N PRO A 33 9.98 13.36 11.06
CA PRO A 33 9.94 13.78 12.46
C PRO A 33 10.53 12.69 13.39
N PRO A 34 10.94 13.04 14.61
CA PRO A 34 11.35 12.03 15.58
C PRO A 34 10.19 11.08 15.91
N ALA A 35 10.54 9.82 16.18
CA ALA A 35 9.57 8.82 16.62
C ALA A 35 8.88 9.24 17.91
N ILE A 36 7.62 8.82 18.07
CA ILE A 36 6.83 9.10 19.28
C ILE A 36 7.49 8.40 20.47
N ALA A 37 7.89 9.16 21.48
CA ALA A 37 8.59 8.64 22.65
C ALA A 37 7.67 7.77 23.53
N ASP A 38 6.40 8.16 23.69
CA ASP A 38 5.38 7.43 24.48
C ASP A 38 4.17 7.14 23.58
N LEU A 39 4.24 6.02 22.87
CA LEU A 39 3.18 5.58 21.95
C LEU A 39 1.87 5.25 22.69
N PRO A 40 1.86 4.57 23.87
CA PRO A 40 0.66 4.40 24.67
C PRO A 40 -0.03 5.71 25.04
N ALA A 41 0.71 6.69 25.53
CA ALA A 41 0.14 8.00 25.88
C ALA A 41 -0.48 8.69 24.65
N ALA A 42 0.19 8.67 23.50
CA ALA A 42 -0.34 9.25 22.27
C ALA A 42 -1.65 8.58 21.80
N ILE A 43 -1.77 7.26 21.93
CA ILE A 43 -3.01 6.52 21.63
C ILE A 43 -4.12 6.90 22.62
N HIS A 44 -3.83 6.92 23.92
CA HIS A 44 -4.83 7.30 24.94
C HIS A 44 -5.33 8.73 24.73
N ASP A 45 -4.45 9.67 24.39
CA ASP A 45 -4.83 11.05 24.10
C ASP A 45 -5.75 11.12 22.87
N GLY A 46 -5.41 10.42 21.81
CA GLY A 46 -6.25 10.32 20.61
C GLY A 46 -7.62 9.69 20.87
N LEU A 47 -7.70 8.70 21.76
CA LEU A 47 -8.98 8.07 22.14
C LEU A 47 -9.83 8.90 23.09
N ARG A 48 -9.21 9.81 23.85
CA ARG A 48 -9.93 10.80 24.68
C ARG A 48 -10.54 11.95 23.86
N GLN A 49 -9.86 12.33 22.78
CA GLN A 49 -10.27 13.43 21.90
C GLN A 49 -10.23 12.98 20.43
N PRO A 50 -11.06 11.99 20.05
CA PRO A 50 -11.05 11.48 18.70
C PRO A 50 -11.62 12.51 17.70
N ILE A 51 -11.03 12.56 16.52
CA ILE A 51 -11.46 13.43 15.43
C ILE A 51 -12.80 12.91 14.87
N GLY A 52 -13.82 13.76 14.86
CA GLY A 52 -15.13 13.45 14.24
C GLY A 52 -15.96 12.37 14.96
N LEU A 53 -15.58 11.94 16.15
CA LEU A 53 -16.32 10.99 16.97
C LEU A 53 -16.39 11.42 18.44
N ALA A 54 -17.34 10.83 19.18
CA ALA A 54 -17.38 10.95 20.61
C ALA A 54 -16.18 10.22 21.27
N PRO A 55 -15.72 10.65 22.46
CA PRO A 55 -14.72 9.93 23.24
C PRO A 55 -15.06 8.45 23.42
N LEU A 56 -14.05 7.59 23.47
CA LEU A 56 -14.22 6.12 23.47
C LEU A 56 -15.19 5.64 24.57
N HIS A 57 -15.11 6.22 25.78
CA HIS A 57 -15.97 5.85 26.92
C HIS A 57 -17.46 6.20 26.72
N HIS A 58 -17.80 7.00 25.73
CA HIS A 58 -19.21 7.26 25.34
C HIS A 58 -19.72 6.29 24.27
N LEU A 59 -18.81 5.55 23.60
CA LEU A 59 -19.13 4.58 22.55
C LEU A 59 -19.23 3.15 23.09
N ILE A 60 -18.80 2.91 24.32
CA ILE A 60 -18.63 1.58 24.89
C ILE A 60 -19.43 1.43 26.19
N GLY A 61 -20.09 0.29 26.32
CA GLY A 61 -20.69 -0.24 27.54
C GLY A 61 -20.46 -1.76 27.64
N PRO A 62 -20.86 -2.39 28.74
CA PRO A 62 -20.62 -3.84 28.99
C PRO A 62 -21.17 -4.76 27.89
N GLU A 63 -22.28 -4.39 27.26
CA GLU A 63 -22.94 -5.16 26.22
C GLU A 63 -22.47 -4.80 24.79
N THR A 64 -21.59 -3.80 24.62
CA THR A 64 -21.14 -3.36 23.33
C THR A 64 -20.28 -4.42 22.65
N ARG A 65 -20.73 -4.92 21.51
CA ARG A 65 -19.96 -5.85 20.67
C ARG A 65 -18.95 -5.06 19.85
N VAL A 66 -17.68 -5.38 20.02
CA VAL A 66 -16.57 -4.67 19.37
C VAL A 66 -15.88 -5.59 18.36
N ALA A 67 -15.76 -5.15 17.12
CA ALA A 67 -14.85 -5.73 16.15
C ALA A 67 -13.53 -4.96 16.17
N LEU A 68 -12.50 -5.55 16.78
CA LEU A 68 -11.12 -5.04 16.75
C LEU A 68 -10.42 -5.54 15.50
N VAL A 69 -10.32 -4.70 14.47
CA VAL A 69 -9.81 -5.07 13.16
C VAL A 69 -8.35 -4.65 13.03
N MET A 70 -7.51 -5.61 12.73
CA MET A 70 -6.05 -5.48 12.61
C MET A 70 -5.62 -5.88 11.20
N ASP A 71 -4.67 -5.16 10.61
CA ASP A 71 -4.09 -5.54 9.32
C ASP A 71 -3.14 -6.75 9.45
N ASP A 72 -2.88 -7.42 8.33
CA ASP A 72 -2.06 -8.62 8.26
C ASP A 72 -0.54 -8.33 8.35
N ALA A 73 0.25 -9.41 8.31
CA ALA A 73 1.71 -9.33 8.39
C ALA A 73 2.38 -8.64 7.19
N SER A 74 1.68 -8.49 6.07
CA SER A 74 2.23 -7.81 4.88
C SER A 74 2.30 -6.28 5.03
N ARG A 75 1.71 -5.73 6.11
CA ARG A 75 1.71 -4.29 6.38
C ARG A 75 2.79 -3.91 7.40
N PRO A 76 3.41 -2.72 7.26
CA PRO A 76 4.47 -2.28 8.16
C PRO A 76 3.96 -1.84 9.55
N THR A 77 2.65 -1.86 9.79
CA THR A 77 2.05 -1.46 11.05
C THR A 77 2.67 -2.21 12.23
N PRO A 78 3.23 -1.55 13.27
CA PRO A 78 3.77 -2.21 14.45
C PRO A 78 2.63 -2.72 15.35
N MET A 79 1.84 -3.67 14.83
CA MET A 79 0.59 -4.13 15.44
C MET A 79 0.77 -4.67 16.85
N HIS A 80 1.86 -5.40 17.12
CA HIS A 80 2.21 -5.93 18.45
C HIS A 80 2.43 -4.85 19.52
N ARG A 81 2.69 -3.60 19.09
CA ARG A 81 2.81 -2.44 20.01
C ARG A 81 1.49 -1.69 20.15
N LEU A 82 0.64 -1.68 19.09
CA LEU A 82 -0.61 -0.92 19.07
C LEU A 82 -1.77 -1.71 19.69
N ALA A 83 -1.96 -2.97 19.25
CA ALA A 83 -3.14 -3.76 19.60
C ALA A 83 -3.29 -4.00 21.13
N PRO A 84 -2.23 -4.28 21.91
CA PRO A 84 -2.35 -4.39 23.36
C PRO A 84 -2.85 -3.10 24.04
N VAL A 85 -2.32 -1.95 23.64
CA VAL A 85 -2.71 -0.64 24.19
C VAL A 85 -4.17 -0.32 23.85
N VAL A 86 -4.58 -0.61 22.62
CA VAL A 86 -5.97 -0.39 22.17
C VAL A 86 -6.92 -1.32 22.92
N LEU A 87 -6.57 -2.60 23.07
CA LEU A 87 -7.37 -3.56 23.84
C LEU A 87 -7.53 -3.12 25.29
N ASP A 88 -6.44 -2.68 25.95
CA ASP A 88 -6.49 -2.18 27.31
C ASP A 88 -7.41 -0.95 27.42
N ALA A 89 -7.37 -0.04 26.45
CA ALA A 89 -8.24 1.12 26.41
C ALA A 89 -9.73 0.74 26.24
N LEU A 90 -10.04 -0.27 25.40
CA LEU A 90 -11.40 -0.78 25.21
C LEU A 90 -11.96 -1.39 26.53
N LEU A 91 -11.16 -2.21 27.20
CA LEU A 91 -11.55 -2.83 28.47
C LEU A 91 -11.69 -1.78 29.59
N ALA A 92 -10.77 -0.80 29.65
CA ALA A 92 -10.86 0.31 30.61
C ALA A 92 -12.09 1.21 30.35
N ALA A 93 -12.54 1.32 29.09
CA ALA A 93 -13.77 2.02 28.74
C ALA A 93 -15.05 1.24 29.08
N GLY A 94 -14.94 -0.03 29.54
CA GLY A 94 -16.06 -0.84 30.00
C GLY A 94 -16.50 -1.96 29.07
N ALA A 95 -15.79 -2.23 27.97
CA ALA A 95 -16.09 -3.39 27.12
C ALA A 95 -15.79 -4.70 27.86
N ALA A 96 -16.68 -5.69 27.75
CA ALA A 96 -16.39 -7.05 28.20
C ALA A 96 -15.49 -7.76 27.18
N ALA A 97 -14.45 -8.49 27.65
CA ALA A 97 -13.52 -9.21 26.76
C ALA A 97 -14.24 -10.19 25.82
N ASP A 98 -15.27 -10.88 26.32
CA ASP A 98 -16.08 -11.84 25.55
C ASP A 98 -16.90 -11.18 24.42
N ASN A 99 -17.13 -9.86 24.52
CA ASN A 99 -17.81 -9.05 23.50
C ASN A 99 -16.84 -8.41 22.49
N ILE A 100 -15.53 -8.63 22.63
CA ILE A 100 -14.51 -8.13 21.69
C ILE A 100 -14.05 -9.29 20.80
N THR A 101 -14.19 -9.13 19.49
CA THR A 101 -13.65 -10.07 18.51
C THR A 101 -12.50 -9.42 17.75
N GLY A 102 -11.31 -10.01 17.82
CA GLY A 102 -10.15 -9.63 17.01
C GLY A 102 -10.28 -10.21 15.59
N LEU A 103 -10.22 -9.37 14.57
CA LEU A 103 -10.31 -9.75 13.16
C LEU A 103 -9.05 -9.33 12.41
N PHE A 104 -8.36 -10.28 11.77
CA PHE A 104 -7.22 -9.99 10.91
C PHE A 104 -7.71 -9.78 9.47
N ALA A 105 -7.54 -8.55 8.99
CA ALA A 105 -8.02 -8.04 7.70
C ALA A 105 -7.03 -8.40 6.59
N VAL A 106 -7.04 -9.65 6.13
CA VAL A 106 -6.11 -10.18 5.13
C VAL A 106 -6.54 -9.88 3.68
N GLY A 107 -7.80 -9.45 3.46
CA GLY A 107 -8.32 -9.23 2.11
C GLY A 107 -8.25 -10.51 1.26
N SER A 108 -7.58 -10.42 0.10
CA SER A 108 -7.35 -11.57 -0.80
C SER A 108 -6.06 -12.35 -0.50
N HIS A 109 -5.35 -12.02 0.57
CA HIS A 109 -4.20 -12.80 1.01
C HIS A 109 -4.65 -14.10 1.67
N ARG A 110 -3.72 -15.06 1.85
CA ARG A 110 -4.01 -16.28 2.61
C ARG A 110 -4.40 -15.96 4.05
N THR A 111 -5.17 -16.83 4.63
CA THR A 111 -5.49 -16.78 6.06
C THR A 111 -4.23 -16.94 6.92
N MET A 112 -4.21 -16.27 8.06
CA MET A 112 -3.14 -16.34 9.05
C MET A 112 -3.35 -17.51 10.02
N SER A 113 -2.28 -18.21 10.39
CA SER A 113 -2.31 -19.22 11.44
C SER A 113 -2.45 -18.57 12.83
N ALA A 114 -2.76 -19.39 13.85
CA ALA A 114 -2.85 -18.91 15.23
C ALA A 114 -1.50 -18.33 15.74
N GLU A 115 -0.39 -18.90 15.31
CA GLU A 115 0.95 -18.43 15.65
C GLU A 115 1.26 -17.08 14.98
N GLU A 116 0.92 -16.94 13.70
CA GLU A 116 1.06 -15.68 12.97
C GLU A 116 0.20 -14.57 13.57
N MET A 117 -1.05 -14.88 13.96
CA MET A 117 -1.93 -13.93 14.65
C MET A 117 -1.36 -13.50 16.01
N ALA A 118 -0.80 -14.44 16.79
CA ALA A 118 -0.17 -14.15 18.07
C ALA A 118 1.10 -13.30 17.92
N THR A 119 1.92 -13.59 16.92
CA THR A 119 3.10 -12.80 16.59
C THR A 119 2.70 -11.38 16.15
N ARG A 120 1.67 -11.27 15.32
CA ARG A 120 1.21 -9.99 14.76
C ARG A 120 0.59 -9.06 15.82
N ALA A 121 -0.38 -9.55 16.58
CA ALA A 121 -1.11 -8.74 17.58
C ALA A 121 -0.43 -8.67 18.95
N GLY A 122 0.47 -9.59 19.23
CA GLY A 122 1.03 -9.84 20.56
C GLY A 122 0.28 -10.93 21.33
N PRO A 123 1.00 -11.81 22.07
CA PRO A 123 0.40 -12.91 22.85
C PRO A 123 -0.65 -12.43 23.86
N SER A 124 -0.47 -11.24 24.43
CA SER A 124 -1.40 -10.64 25.40
C SER A 124 -2.77 -10.31 24.81
N VAL A 125 -2.88 -10.09 23.50
CA VAL A 125 -4.16 -9.85 22.84
C VAL A 125 -4.89 -11.17 22.58
N VAL A 126 -4.22 -12.14 21.94
CA VAL A 126 -4.84 -13.41 21.54
C VAL A 126 -5.20 -14.31 22.71
N SER A 127 -4.59 -14.09 23.89
CA SER A 127 -4.96 -14.80 25.13
C SER A 127 -6.18 -14.22 25.85
N ARG A 128 -6.59 -12.99 25.51
CA ARG A 128 -7.67 -12.27 26.24
C ARG A 128 -8.96 -12.15 25.44
N ILE A 129 -8.90 -12.20 24.11
CA ILE A 129 -10.06 -12.08 23.23
C ILE A 129 -10.02 -13.14 22.13
N ALA A 130 -11.18 -13.50 21.60
CA ALA A 130 -11.27 -14.40 20.45
C ALA A 130 -10.73 -13.70 19.19
N CYS A 131 -9.72 -14.29 18.55
CA CYS A 131 -9.13 -13.78 17.31
C CYS A 131 -9.42 -14.71 16.12
N ARG A 132 -9.67 -14.13 14.94
CA ARG A 132 -9.96 -14.85 13.71
C ARG A 132 -9.28 -14.19 12.52
N SER A 133 -8.68 -14.98 11.64
CA SER A 133 -8.28 -14.53 10.32
C SER A 133 -9.48 -14.54 9.37
N PHE A 134 -9.60 -13.52 8.56
CA PHE A 134 -10.62 -13.42 7.52
C PHE A 134 -10.31 -14.35 6.34
N ASP A 135 -11.34 -14.82 5.64
CA ASP A 135 -11.24 -15.52 4.37
C ASP A 135 -12.26 -14.91 3.38
N CYS A 136 -11.76 -14.28 2.32
CA CYS A 136 -12.60 -13.61 1.32
C CYS A 136 -13.44 -14.57 0.47
N HIS A 137 -13.16 -15.87 0.54
CA HIS A 137 -13.89 -16.93 -0.19
C HIS A 137 -14.92 -17.66 0.68
N ASP A 138 -14.94 -17.44 2.00
CA ASP A 138 -15.96 -18.03 2.89
C ASP A 138 -17.29 -17.28 2.78
N ALA A 139 -18.12 -17.68 1.82
CA ALA A 139 -19.42 -17.08 1.57
C ALA A 139 -20.37 -17.13 2.79
N SER A 140 -20.19 -18.07 3.72
CA SER A 140 -21.03 -18.21 4.92
C SER A 140 -20.81 -17.07 5.92
N MET A 141 -19.64 -16.47 5.91
CA MET A 141 -19.26 -15.36 6.78
C MET A 141 -19.48 -13.97 6.14
N LEU A 142 -19.98 -13.91 4.91
CA LEU A 142 -20.19 -12.65 4.18
C LEU A 142 -21.65 -12.19 4.24
N VAL A 143 -21.85 -10.89 4.54
CA VAL A 143 -23.15 -10.23 4.51
C VAL A 143 -23.16 -9.21 3.38
N SER A 144 -24.24 -9.23 2.57
CA SER A 144 -24.47 -8.23 1.52
C SER A 144 -25.06 -6.94 2.12
N LEU A 145 -24.44 -5.80 1.82
CA LEU A 145 -24.89 -4.48 2.25
C LEU A 145 -25.54 -3.68 1.13
N GLY A 146 -25.53 -4.18 -0.11
CA GLY A 146 -26.04 -3.49 -1.28
C GLY A 146 -24.93 -3.13 -2.27
N THR A 147 -25.17 -2.08 -3.06
CA THR A 147 -24.24 -1.66 -4.14
C THR A 147 -23.93 -0.18 -4.00
N THR A 148 -22.65 0.19 -4.10
CA THR A 148 -22.22 1.58 -4.09
C THR A 148 -22.66 2.31 -5.37
N ARG A 149 -22.62 3.65 -5.34
CA ARG A 149 -22.89 4.48 -6.53
C ARG A 149 -21.96 4.18 -7.71
N ARG A 150 -20.78 3.59 -7.44
CA ARG A 150 -19.80 3.18 -8.46
C ARG A 150 -19.99 1.75 -8.93
N GLY A 151 -21.04 1.07 -8.47
CA GLY A 151 -21.44 -0.26 -8.92
C GLY A 151 -20.75 -1.42 -8.17
N THR A 152 -20.04 -1.16 -7.08
CA THR A 152 -19.43 -2.22 -6.25
C THR A 152 -20.49 -2.89 -5.42
N ALA A 153 -20.77 -4.18 -5.68
CA ALA A 153 -21.56 -5.00 -4.81
C ALA A 153 -20.81 -5.29 -3.52
N VAL A 154 -21.26 -4.72 -2.39
CA VAL A 154 -20.55 -4.74 -1.11
C VAL A 154 -20.95 -5.97 -0.31
N ARG A 155 -19.98 -6.87 -0.07
CA ARG A 155 -20.11 -8.02 0.81
C ARG A 155 -18.95 -8.03 1.79
N LEU A 156 -19.25 -7.88 3.08
CA LEU A 156 -18.26 -7.78 4.17
C LEU A 156 -18.45 -8.88 5.21
N ASP A 157 -17.41 -9.09 6.01
CA ASP A 157 -17.42 -10.02 7.14
C ASP A 157 -18.57 -9.71 8.10
N ARG A 158 -19.39 -10.74 8.39
CA ARG A 158 -20.55 -10.66 9.28
C ARG A 158 -20.21 -10.10 10.65
N ARG A 159 -19.08 -10.53 11.22
CA ARG A 159 -18.63 -10.12 12.57
C ARG A 159 -18.35 -8.62 12.64
N ALA A 160 -17.77 -8.06 11.57
CA ALA A 160 -17.54 -6.63 11.48
C ALA A 160 -18.84 -5.84 11.22
N VAL A 161 -19.76 -6.39 10.42
CA VAL A 161 -21.05 -5.74 10.11
C VAL A 161 -21.96 -5.71 11.33
N GLU A 162 -22.05 -6.80 12.08
CA GLU A 162 -22.95 -6.95 13.23
C GLU A 162 -22.41 -6.34 14.53
N ALA A 163 -21.14 -5.96 14.57
CA ALA A 163 -20.56 -5.27 15.72
C ALA A 163 -21.20 -3.88 15.94
N ASP A 164 -21.36 -3.49 17.20
CA ASP A 164 -21.88 -2.17 17.58
C ASP A 164 -20.83 -1.08 17.40
N LEU A 165 -19.54 -1.43 17.54
CA LEU A 165 -18.38 -0.58 17.28
C LEU A 165 -17.31 -1.35 16.51
N ARG A 166 -16.79 -0.77 15.43
CA ARG A 166 -15.58 -1.24 14.76
C ARG A 166 -14.40 -0.36 15.15
N VAL A 167 -13.29 -0.98 15.54
CA VAL A 167 -12.01 -0.31 15.85
C VAL A 167 -10.96 -0.83 14.88
N LEU A 168 -10.53 0.02 13.94
CA LEU A 168 -9.63 -0.35 12.86
C LEU A 168 -8.22 0.16 13.15
N ILE A 169 -7.27 -0.74 13.36
CA ILE A 169 -5.86 -0.40 13.57
C ILE A 169 -5.09 -0.59 12.27
N GLY A 170 -4.31 0.42 11.86
CA GLY A 170 -3.53 0.33 10.62
C GLY A 170 -2.56 1.48 10.42
N THR A 171 -1.93 1.52 9.25
CA THR A 171 -0.95 2.55 8.86
C THR A 171 -1.48 3.38 7.69
N ILE A 172 -1.23 4.69 7.74
CA ILE A 172 -1.42 5.59 6.60
C ILE A 172 -0.07 5.72 5.90
N GLU A 173 0.06 5.02 4.78
CA GLU A 173 1.23 4.99 3.90
C GLU A 173 0.81 5.25 2.46
N PRO A 174 1.71 5.70 1.57
CA PRO A 174 1.39 5.83 0.14
C PRO A 174 0.93 4.50 -0.46
N HIS A 175 -0.12 4.54 -1.28
CA HIS A 175 -0.71 3.33 -1.87
C HIS A 175 -1.06 3.53 -3.34
N PRO A 176 -0.64 2.63 -4.26
CA PRO A 176 -0.79 2.83 -5.71
C PRO A 176 -2.23 3.01 -6.19
N GLN A 177 -3.22 2.33 -5.61
CA GLN A 177 -4.62 2.42 -6.02
C GLN A 177 -5.45 3.34 -5.11
N ALA A 178 -5.31 3.23 -3.79
CA ALA A 178 -6.13 3.97 -2.82
C ALA A 178 -5.58 5.36 -2.48
N GLY A 179 -4.47 5.80 -3.11
CA GLY A 179 -3.75 7.03 -2.74
C GLY A 179 -2.93 6.83 -1.47
N PHE A 180 -3.61 6.46 -0.40
CA PHE A 180 -3.02 6.15 0.91
C PHE A 180 -3.66 4.92 1.54
N GLY A 181 -2.93 4.25 2.45
CA GLY A 181 -3.42 3.20 3.34
C GLY A 181 -4.36 3.73 4.43
N GLY A 182 -4.75 2.88 5.36
CA GLY A 182 -5.56 3.25 6.53
C GLY A 182 -7.03 3.57 6.24
N GLY A 183 -7.72 4.10 7.25
CA GLY A 183 -9.15 4.36 7.18
C GLY A 183 -9.97 3.09 6.96
N TYR A 184 -11.01 3.17 6.17
CA TYR A 184 -11.87 2.03 5.82
C TYR A 184 -11.17 0.92 5.02
N LYS A 185 -9.86 1.05 4.68
CA LYS A 185 -9.15 -0.03 3.97
C LYS A 185 -9.12 -1.35 4.73
N ASN A 186 -9.19 -1.34 6.04
CA ASN A 186 -9.28 -2.58 6.81
C ASN A 186 -10.67 -3.26 6.72
N LEU A 187 -11.69 -2.56 6.19
CA LEU A 187 -12.96 -3.17 5.81
C LEU A 187 -12.98 -3.56 4.32
N LEU A 188 -12.64 -2.64 3.42
CA LEU A 188 -12.52 -2.89 1.99
C LEU A 188 -11.13 -2.44 1.50
N PRO A 189 -10.22 -3.34 1.16
CA PRO A 189 -10.40 -4.78 0.89
C PRO A 189 -10.34 -5.71 2.10
N GLY A 190 -9.90 -5.27 3.28
CA GLY A 190 -9.44 -6.12 4.38
C GLY A 190 -10.40 -7.23 4.83
N LEU A 191 -11.70 -6.96 4.88
CA LEU A 191 -12.76 -7.89 5.32
C LEU A 191 -13.86 -8.03 4.25
N ALA A 192 -13.52 -7.86 2.97
CA ALA A 192 -14.47 -7.90 1.86
C ALA A 192 -14.34 -9.17 0.99
N SER A 193 -15.43 -9.57 0.32
CA SER A 193 -15.38 -10.68 -0.63
C SER A 193 -14.43 -10.41 -1.81
N ALA A 194 -13.92 -11.48 -2.43
CA ALA A 194 -13.04 -11.39 -3.59
C ALA A 194 -13.64 -10.55 -4.74
N GLU A 195 -14.97 -10.71 -5.00
CA GLU A 195 -15.68 -9.95 -6.02
C GLU A 195 -15.76 -8.46 -5.68
N THR A 196 -16.04 -8.12 -4.42
CA THR A 196 -16.07 -6.74 -3.92
C THR A 196 -14.68 -6.09 -4.09
N ILE A 197 -13.62 -6.81 -3.70
CA ILE A 197 -12.23 -6.38 -3.85
C ILE A 197 -11.90 -6.15 -5.32
N GLY A 198 -12.19 -7.15 -6.18
CA GLY A 198 -11.86 -7.09 -7.61
C GLY A 198 -12.50 -5.92 -8.33
N HIS A 199 -13.78 -5.61 -8.03
CA HIS A 199 -14.46 -4.47 -8.62
C HIS A 199 -13.88 -3.14 -8.12
N ASN A 200 -13.72 -2.98 -6.82
CA ASN A 200 -13.19 -1.75 -6.22
C ASN A 200 -11.77 -1.42 -6.73
N HIS A 201 -10.88 -2.43 -6.87
CA HIS A 201 -9.51 -2.24 -7.33
C HIS A 201 -9.39 -1.83 -8.80
N LEU A 202 -10.41 -2.04 -9.62
CA LEU A 202 -10.46 -1.60 -11.01
C LEU A 202 -11.09 -0.22 -11.20
N LEU A 203 -11.52 0.44 -10.12
CA LEU A 203 -12.04 1.80 -10.19
C LEU A 203 -10.90 2.80 -10.39
N LEU A 204 -10.84 3.38 -11.56
CA LEU A 204 -9.87 4.39 -11.98
C LEU A 204 -10.59 5.65 -12.44
N PRO A 205 -10.00 6.85 -12.27
CA PRO A 205 -10.57 8.08 -12.83
C PRO A 205 -10.61 8.06 -14.37
N SER A 206 -9.60 7.43 -14.96
CA SER A 206 -9.53 7.12 -16.39
C SER A 206 -8.57 5.95 -16.62
N PRO A 207 -8.68 5.23 -17.77
CA PRO A 207 -7.74 4.15 -18.09
C PRO A 207 -6.27 4.58 -18.13
N ASP A 208 -6.00 5.86 -18.40
CA ASP A 208 -4.64 6.42 -18.46
C ASP A 208 -4.06 6.74 -17.09
N ARG A 209 -4.91 6.83 -16.05
CA ARG A 209 -4.52 7.17 -14.69
C ARG A 209 -4.64 5.96 -13.78
N TYR A 210 -3.83 4.96 -14.04
CA TYR A 210 -3.82 3.66 -13.35
C TYR A 210 -3.04 3.65 -12.04
N SER A 211 -2.18 4.64 -11.79
CA SER A 211 -1.52 4.86 -10.50
C SER A 211 -2.13 6.08 -9.82
N MET A 212 -2.59 5.88 -8.60
CA MET A 212 -3.24 6.90 -7.76
C MET A 212 -2.39 7.24 -6.54
N ILE A 213 -1.11 6.86 -6.54
CA ILE A 213 -0.19 7.10 -5.43
C ILE A 213 -0.20 8.57 -5.00
N GLY A 214 -0.34 8.82 -3.70
CA GLY A 214 -0.30 10.16 -3.13
C GLY A 214 -1.47 11.08 -3.55
N THR A 215 -2.45 10.59 -4.32
CA THR A 215 -3.67 11.33 -4.69
C THR A 215 -4.49 11.63 -3.44
N LEU A 216 -5.04 12.83 -3.38
CA LEU A 216 -5.98 13.20 -2.32
C LEU A 216 -7.18 12.25 -2.31
N PRO A 217 -7.69 11.89 -1.13
CA PRO A 217 -8.79 10.95 -1.01
C PRO A 217 -10.03 11.32 -1.81
N GLU A 218 -10.38 12.60 -1.87
CA GLU A 218 -11.53 13.16 -2.61
C GLU A 218 -11.41 13.03 -4.13
N ASP A 219 -10.20 12.92 -4.66
CA ASP A 219 -9.92 12.77 -6.08
C ASP A 219 -9.72 11.29 -6.49
N ASN A 220 -9.91 10.35 -5.55
CA ASN A 220 -9.63 8.94 -5.77
C ASN A 220 -10.94 8.11 -5.77
N PRO A 221 -11.41 7.63 -6.94
CA PRO A 221 -12.68 6.90 -7.03
C PRO A 221 -12.69 5.59 -6.24
N MET A 222 -11.56 4.87 -6.17
CA MET A 222 -11.44 3.67 -5.33
C MET A 222 -11.59 4.02 -3.84
N ARG A 223 -10.94 5.11 -3.38
CA ARG A 223 -11.04 5.58 -2.01
C ARG A 223 -12.47 5.99 -1.66
N LEU A 224 -13.11 6.80 -2.50
CA LEU A 224 -14.49 7.23 -2.28
C LEU A 224 -15.47 6.05 -2.26
N ASP A 225 -15.22 5.02 -3.07
CA ASP A 225 -16.05 3.82 -3.13
C ASP A 225 -15.92 2.97 -1.86
N LEU A 226 -14.69 2.75 -1.37
CA LEU A 226 -14.50 1.99 -0.12
C LEU A 226 -15.01 2.76 1.12
N GLU A 227 -15.00 4.08 1.10
CA GLU A 227 -15.59 4.91 2.16
C GLU A 227 -17.12 4.84 2.12
N GLU A 228 -17.72 4.85 0.94
CA GLU A 228 -19.16 4.63 0.76
C GLU A 228 -19.54 3.23 1.26
N ALA A 229 -18.78 2.19 0.90
CA ALA A 229 -19.00 0.83 1.37
C ALA A 229 -18.92 0.72 2.91
N GLY A 230 -17.92 1.36 3.53
CA GLY A 230 -17.79 1.39 4.99
C GLY A 230 -18.97 2.10 5.68
N ARG A 231 -19.48 3.16 5.09
CA ARG A 231 -20.63 3.93 5.60
C ARG A 231 -22.00 3.23 5.39
N MET A 232 -22.06 2.15 4.59
CA MET A 232 -23.25 1.31 4.52
C MET A 232 -23.55 0.58 5.84
N ILE A 233 -22.56 0.49 6.73
CA ILE A 233 -22.75 0.00 8.10
C ILE A 233 -23.13 1.19 8.97
N ASP A 234 -24.41 1.28 9.31
CA ASP A 234 -24.96 2.38 10.15
C ASP A 234 -24.59 2.18 11.64
N ARG A 235 -23.29 2.19 11.94
CA ARG A 235 -22.69 2.05 13.26
C ARG A 235 -21.34 2.74 13.31
N PRO A 236 -20.86 3.24 14.47
CA PRO A 236 -19.57 3.90 14.58
C PRO A 236 -18.39 3.04 14.11
N THR A 237 -17.46 3.70 13.41
CA THR A 237 -16.18 3.11 13.03
C THR A 237 -15.06 4.06 13.46
N LEU A 238 -14.29 3.63 14.45
CA LEU A 238 -13.13 4.34 15.01
C LEU A 238 -11.86 3.81 14.34
N ILE A 239 -11.03 4.68 13.81
CA ILE A 239 -9.67 4.30 13.40
C ILE A 239 -8.65 4.69 14.47
N ILE A 240 -7.61 3.85 14.60
CA ILE A 240 -6.34 4.19 15.23
C ILE A 240 -5.28 3.94 14.17
N ASN A 241 -4.88 4.99 13.47
CA ASN A 241 -3.91 4.87 12.41
C ASN A 241 -2.61 5.59 12.76
N VAL A 242 -1.49 4.97 12.43
CA VAL A 242 -0.16 5.55 12.58
C VAL A 242 0.40 5.98 11.23
N VAL A 243 1.27 6.99 11.26
CA VAL A 243 2.18 7.32 10.17
C VAL A 243 3.57 6.96 10.64
N LEU A 244 4.35 6.29 9.80
CA LEU A 244 5.66 5.75 10.15
C LEU A 244 6.79 6.61 9.55
N ASP A 245 7.96 6.53 10.16
CA ASP A 245 9.19 7.04 9.56
C ASP A 245 9.83 6.00 8.61
N THR A 246 11.01 6.30 8.11
CA THR A 246 11.77 5.42 7.23
C THR A 246 12.41 4.22 7.93
N ARG A 247 12.33 4.15 9.26
CA ARG A 247 12.72 3.00 10.10
C ARG A 247 11.52 2.19 10.56
N LEU A 248 10.32 2.52 10.05
CA LEU A 248 9.03 1.93 10.42
C LEU A 248 8.62 2.23 11.88
N GLU A 249 9.15 3.33 12.46
CA GLU A 249 8.74 3.79 13.78
C GLU A 249 7.58 4.79 13.68
N PRO A 250 6.57 4.72 14.56
CA PRO A 250 5.46 5.68 14.59
C PRO A 250 5.93 7.10 14.88
N VAL A 251 5.60 8.03 13.99
CA VAL A 251 5.86 9.48 14.14
C VAL A 251 4.59 10.30 14.31
N ALA A 252 3.44 9.72 13.99
CA ALA A 252 2.13 10.30 14.29
C ALA A 252 1.09 9.21 14.55
N VAL A 253 0.11 9.54 15.40
CA VAL A 253 -1.10 8.74 15.64
C VAL A 253 -2.31 9.64 15.34
N VAL A 254 -3.28 9.11 14.61
CA VAL A 254 -4.59 9.73 14.40
C VAL A 254 -5.68 8.77 14.83
N CYS A 255 -6.61 9.25 15.67
CA CYS A 255 -7.75 8.50 16.17
C CYS A 255 -9.03 9.24 15.84
N GLY A 256 -10.10 8.53 15.46
CA GLY A 256 -11.40 9.15 15.21
C GLY A 256 -12.22 8.49 14.12
N ASP A 257 -13.13 9.24 13.51
CA ASP A 257 -13.94 8.80 12.37
C ASP A 257 -13.07 8.31 11.22
N ALA A 258 -13.48 7.23 10.60
CA ALA A 258 -12.68 6.55 9.58
C ALA A 258 -12.45 7.39 8.30
N VAL A 259 -13.15 8.51 8.14
CA VAL A 259 -12.92 9.48 7.06
C VAL A 259 -12.20 10.72 7.58
N GLU A 260 -12.72 11.37 8.61
CA GLU A 260 -12.19 12.66 9.08
C GLU A 260 -10.76 12.50 9.67
N ALA A 261 -10.57 11.51 10.56
CA ALA A 261 -9.25 11.22 11.11
C ALA A 261 -8.28 10.71 10.03
N HIS A 262 -8.77 9.92 9.07
CA HIS A 262 -7.94 9.50 7.94
C HIS A 262 -7.47 10.69 7.10
N ARG A 263 -8.32 11.67 6.79
CA ARG A 263 -7.91 12.89 6.07
C ARG A 263 -6.78 13.62 6.79
N LYS A 264 -6.91 13.73 8.13
CA LYS A 264 -5.85 14.35 8.94
C LYS A 264 -4.53 13.58 8.89
N GLY A 265 -4.59 12.26 8.95
CA GLY A 265 -3.41 11.40 8.78
C GLY A 265 -2.79 11.49 7.39
N VAL A 266 -3.60 11.64 6.34
CA VAL A 266 -3.12 11.85 4.96
C VAL A 266 -2.35 13.18 4.82
N GLU A 267 -2.81 14.26 5.46
CA GLU A 267 -2.07 15.52 5.49
C GLU A 267 -0.64 15.33 6.04
N ILE A 268 -0.53 14.61 7.18
CA ILE A 268 0.76 14.29 7.81
C ILE A 268 1.60 13.39 6.89
N ALA A 269 1.01 12.33 6.35
CA ALA A 269 1.70 11.40 5.47
C ALA A 269 2.23 12.07 4.19
N ARG A 270 1.49 13.03 3.62
CA ARG A 270 1.95 13.83 2.47
C ARG A 270 3.18 14.68 2.80
N GLN A 271 3.25 15.24 3.99
CA GLN A 271 4.42 16.03 4.43
C GLN A 271 5.65 15.14 4.61
N ILE A 272 5.48 13.89 5.04
CA ILE A 272 6.57 12.95 5.31
C ILE A 272 7.05 12.27 4.03
N TYR A 273 6.13 11.75 3.21
CA TYR A 273 6.46 10.88 2.08
C TYR A 273 6.45 11.58 0.70
N GLY A 274 5.86 12.78 0.64
CA GLY A 274 5.76 13.54 -0.61
C GLY A 274 7.09 14.21 -0.98
N VAL A 275 7.55 13.98 -2.19
CA VAL A 275 8.82 14.52 -2.71
C VAL A 275 8.53 15.52 -3.81
N PRO A 276 8.89 16.80 -3.66
CA PRO A 276 8.78 17.78 -4.72
C PRO A 276 9.66 17.39 -5.92
N VAL A 277 9.05 17.34 -7.11
CA VAL A 277 9.76 17.10 -8.37
C VAL A 277 9.36 18.23 -9.35
N PRO A 278 10.33 18.96 -9.93
CA PRO A 278 10.01 20.11 -10.78
C PRO A 278 9.20 19.71 -12.02
N ARG A 279 9.55 18.59 -12.63
CA ARG A 279 8.87 17.99 -13.77
C ARG A 279 9.21 16.51 -13.89
N PRO A 280 8.44 15.70 -14.65
CA PRO A 280 8.80 14.32 -14.91
C PRO A 280 10.15 14.19 -15.65
N ALA A 281 11.05 13.37 -15.09
CA ALA A 281 12.40 13.13 -15.60
C ALA A 281 12.42 12.11 -16.75
N ASP A 282 13.53 12.07 -17.51
CA ASP A 282 13.78 11.01 -18.50
C ASP A 282 14.00 9.65 -17.83
N MET A 283 14.68 9.65 -16.68
CA MET A 283 14.95 8.47 -15.87
C MET A 283 14.63 8.74 -14.40
N VAL A 284 14.25 7.68 -13.69
CA VAL A 284 14.07 7.71 -12.25
C VAL A 284 14.90 6.59 -11.62
N ILE A 285 15.72 6.93 -10.63
CA ILE A 285 16.41 5.97 -9.75
C ILE A 285 15.61 5.86 -8.46
N SER A 286 15.33 4.61 -8.02
CA SER A 286 14.46 4.37 -6.87
C SER A 286 14.95 3.20 -6.02
N GLY A 287 15.22 3.44 -4.74
CA GLY A 287 15.57 2.43 -3.74
C GLY A 287 14.34 1.82 -3.06
N ALA A 288 14.43 0.53 -2.74
CA ALA A 288 13.32 -0.22 -2.13
C ALA A 288 13.28 -0.15 -0.60
N TYR A 289 14.35 0.31 0.08
CA TYR A 289 14.34 0.45 1.53
C TYR A 289 13.22 1.39 2.02
N PRO A 290 12.51 1.07 3.11
CA PRO A 290 12.67 -0.04 4.05
C PRO A 290 11.91 -1.32 3.64
N LEU A 291 11.24 -1.37 2.51
CA LEU A 291 10.40 -2.49 2.06
C LEU A 291 11.16 -3.41 1.08
N HIS A 292 12.40 -3.77 1.41
CA HIS A 292 13.40 -4.33 0.49
C HIS A 292 13.51 -5.86 0.52
N ASP A 293 12.85 -6.55 1.46
CA ASP A 293 13.09 -7.98 1.73
C ASP A 293 12.55 -8.92 0.65
N GLU A 294 11.40 -8.63 0.08
CA GLU A 294 10.74 -9.42 -0.95
C GLU A 294 10.26 -8.57 -2.13
N LEU A 295 10.20 -9.15 -3.33
CA LEU A 295 9.85 -8.43 -4.56
C LEU A 295 8.47 -7.76 -4.50
N ARG A 296 7.47 -8.39 -3.86
CA ARG A 296 6.11 -7.85 -3.75
C ARG A 296 6.09 -6.47 -3.09
N GLN A 297 6.82 -6.29 -1.99
CA GLN A 297 6.91 -5.02 -1.28
C GLN A 297 7.95 -4.10 -1.93
N ALA A 298 9.12 -4.64 -2.31
CA ALA A 298 10.17 -3.89 -2.99
C ALA A 298 9.70 -3.28 -4.32
N GLY A 299 8.78 -3.94 -5.03
CA GLY A 299 8.17 -3.45 -6.26
C GLY A 299 7.46 -2.10 -6.11
N LYS A 300 7.07 -1.71 -4.90
CA LYS A 300 6.55 -0.36 -4.61
C LYS A 300 7.55 0.73 -4.99
N ALA A 301 8.87 0.46 -4.91
CA ALA A 301 9.89 1.41 -5.35
C ALA A 301 9.73 1.85 -6.81
N VAL A 302 9.26 0.96 -7.67
CA VAL A 302 8.98 1.28 -9.07
C VAL A 302 7.60 1.91 -9.23
N LEU A 303 6.58 1.37 -8.55
CA LEU A 303 5.19 1.82 -8.69
C LEU A 303 4.98 3.23 -8.15
N ASN A 304 5.58 3.54 -7.01
CA ASN A 304 5.36 4.79 -6.30
C ASN A 304 5.96 6.00 -7.04
N VAL A 305 7.01 5.79 -7.81
CA VAL A 305 7.75 6.89 -8.47
C VAL A 305 7.33 7.13 -9.93
N THR A 306 6.32 6.40 -10.42
CA THR A 306 5.87 6.51 -11.82
C THR A 306 5.51 7.94 -12.23
N GLY A 307 4.95 8.75 -11.32
CA GLY A 307 4.62 10.15 -11.56
C GLY A 307 5.85 11.06 -11.77
N ALA A 308 7.04 10.63 -11.32
CA ALA A 308 8.29 11.35 -11.55
C ALA A 308 8.97 11.03 -12.87
N CYS A 309 8.49 10.01 -13.60
CA CYS A 309 9.04 9.58 -14.87
C CYS A 309 8.13 10.01 -16.03
N ARG A 310 8.69 10.60 -17.08
CA ARG A 310 7.90 10.88 -18.29
C ARG A 310 7.45 9.58 -18.97
N ARG A 311 6.32 9.60 -19.65
CA ARG A 311 5.91 8.46 -20.48
C ARG A 311 6.96 8.17 -21.54
N GLY A 312 7.30 6.91 -21.70
CA GLY A 312 8.41 6.45 -22.56
C GLY A 312 9.77 6.44 -21.85
N GLY A 313 9.87 6.98 -20.64
CA GLY A 313 11.10 7.02 -19.84
C GLY A 313 11.48 5.68 -19.21
N VAL A 314 12.52 5.70 -18.39
CA VAL A 314 13.14 4.52 -17.77
C VAL A 314 13.08 4.64 -16.24
N ILE A 315 12.63 3.59 -15.56
CA ILE A 315 12.65 3.50 -14.08
C ILE A 315 13.66 2.44 -13.67
N LEU A 316 14.63 2.83 -12.84
CA LEU A 316 15.69 1.99 -12.30
C LEU A 316 15.35 1.68 -10.85
N GLY A 317 14.89 0.45 -10.58
CA GLY A 317 14.58 -0.03 -9.23
C GLY A 317 15.77 -0.75 -8.61
N PHE A 318 16.19 -0.34 -7.43
CA PHE A 318 17.26 -0.98 -6.65
C PHE A 318 16.65 -1.73 -5.49
N MET A 319 16.67 -3.07 -5.57
CA MET A 319 15.92 -3.97 -4.67
C MET A 319 16.81 -5.10 -4.18
N ARG A 320 16.90 -5.29 -2.86
CA ARG A 320 17.73 -6.35 -2.28
C ARG A 320 17.09 -7.72 -2.47
N CYS A 321 15.82 -7.88 -2.08
CA CYS A 321 15.01 -9.08 -2.23
C CYS A 321 15.65 -10.36 -1.64
N ASP A 322 16.16 -10.30 -0.40
CA ASP A 322 16.78 -11.44 0.28
C ASP A 322 15.83 -12.63 0.45
N GLN A 323 14.51 -12.36 0.59
CA GLN A 323 13.46 -13.38 0.69
C GLN A 323 12.85 -13.74 -0.68
N GLY A 324 13.43 -13.27 -1.80
CA GLY A 324 13.01 -13.58 -3.15
C GLY A 324 11.71 -12.90 -3.58
N LEU A 325 10.79 -13.67 -4.17
CA LEU A 325 9.55 -13.15 -4.75
C LEU A 325 8.48 -12.77 -3.71
N GLY A 326 8.57 -13.31 -2.51
CA GLY A 326 7.47 -13.26 -1.53
C GLY A 326 6.25 -14.05 -2.02
N GLU A 327 5.04 -13.54 -1.76
CA GLU A 327 3.79 -14.17 -2.21
C GLU A 327 3.44 -13.88 -3.68
N VAL A 328 4.37 -13.35 -4.49
CA VAL A 328 4.12 -13.11 -5.91
C VAL A 328 4.04 -14.43 -6.66
N GLN A 329 2.85 -14.77 -7.16
CA GLN A 329 2.66 -15.89 -8.06
C GLN A 329 2.85 -15.42 -9.50
N LEU A 330 3.94 -15.86 -10.14
CA LEU A 330 4.19 -15.59 -11.55
C LEU A 330 3.52 -16.69 -12.39
N PRO A 331 2.65 -16.34 -13.36
CA PRO A 331 1.99 -17.35 -14.19
C PRO A 331 3.01 -18.09 -15.07
N ALA A 332 2.91 -19.43 -15.12
CA ALA A 332 3.87 -20.29 -15.81
C ALA A 332 3.95 -20.09 -17.35
N PHE A 333 2.88 -19.55 -17.96
CA PHE A 333 2.73 -19.45 -19.41
C PHE A 333 2.64 -18.00 -19.93
N VAL A 334 3.36 -17.08 -19.34
CA VAL A 334 3.41 -15.71 -19.87
C VAL A 334 4.61 -15.57 -20.80
N PRO A 335 4.42 -15.09 -22.06
CA PRO A 335 5.55 -14.74 -22.91
C PRO A 335 6.43 -13.70 -22.22
N ARG A 336 7.70 -13.60 -22.64
CA ARG A 336 8.59 -12.57 -22.09
C ARG A 336 7.92 -11.18 -22.21
N LEU A 337 7.36 -10.68 -21.10
CA LEU A 337 6.53 -9.45 -21.10
C LEU A 337 7.29 -8.25 -21.66
N SER A 338 8.61 -8.16 -21.40
CA SER A 338 9.42 -7.08 -21.94
C SER A 338 9.44 -7.04 -23.49
N SER A 339 9.30 -8.17 -24.18
CA SER A 339 9.23 -8.24 -25.65
C SER A 339 7.85 -7.88 -26.21
N MET A 340 6.81 -7.86 -25.38
CA MET A 340 5.44 -7.51 -25.78
C MET A 340 5.15 -6.00 -25.76
N ARG A 341 6.12 -5.16 -25.41
CA ARG A 341 5.91 -3.73 -25.21
C ARG A 341 5.25 -3.03 -26.41
N SER A 342 5.67 -3.38 -27.62
CA SER A 342 5.09 -2.81 -28.87
C SER A 342 3.62 -3.17 -29.03
N VAL A 343 3.25 -4.41 -28.74
CA VAL A 343 1.85 -4.89 -28.82
C VAL A 343 1.00 -4.17 -27.76
N VAL A 344 1.50 -4.09 -26.53
CA VAL A 344 0.81 -3.43 -25.43
C VAL A 344 0.63 -1.92 -25.67
N ARG A 345 1.62 -1.28 -26.30
CA ARG A 345 1.52 0.13 -26.74
C ARG A 345 0.43 0.32 -27.79
N LEU A 346 0.32 -0.60 -28.74
CA LEU A 346 -0.72 -0.55 -29.79
C LEU A 346 -2.12 -0.71 -29.19
N MET A 347 -2.28 -1.55 -28.17
CA MET A 347 -3.58 -1.71 -27.46
C MET A 347 -4.03 -0.42 -26.77
N GLY A 348 -3.11 0.39 -26.30
CA GLY A 348 -3.39 1.61 -25.54
C GLY A 348 -4.06 1.35 -24.19
N SER A 349 -4.19 2.38 -23.36
CA SER A 349 -4.71 2.26 -22.00
C SER A 349 -6.13 1.71 -21.92
N ARG A 350 -7.01 2.12 -22.87
CA ARG A 350 -8.40 1.63 -22.92
C ARG A 350 -8.48 0.13 -23.24
N GLY A 351 -7.68 -0.32 -24.23
CA GLY A 351 -7.63 -1.73 -24.60
C GLY A 351 -7.11 -2.61 -23.46
N ILE A 352 -6.05 -2.17 -22.78
CA ILE A 352 -5.50 -2.86 -21.60
C ILE A 352 -6.54 -2.96 -20.48
N HIS A 353 -7.21 -1.85 -20.16
CA HIS A 353 -8.23 -1.83 -19.12
C HIS A 353 -9.42 -2.75 -19.43
N LEU A 354 -9.89 -2.72 -20.70
CA LEU A 354 -10.95 -3.59 -21.18
C LEU A 354 -10.54 -5.07 -21.12
N LEU A 355 -9.29 -5.39 -21.54
CA LEU A 355 -8.74 -6.74 -21.39
C LEU A 355 -8.77 -7.21 -19.94
N ALA A 356 -8.24 -6.41 -19.02
CA ALA A 356 -8.16 -6.78 -17.60
C ALA A 356 -9.55 -7.02 -16.97
N ARG A 357 -10.55 -6.23 -17.34
CA ARG A 357 -11.92 -6.39 -16.86
C ARG A 357 -12.61 -7.66 -17.39
N ASN A 358 -12.27 -8.07 -18.60
CA ASN A 358 -12.92 -9.20 -19.31
C ASN A 358 -12.02 -10.45 -19.35
N LEU A 359 -11.06 -10.58 -18.43
CA LEU A 359 -10.31 -11.82 -18.27
C LEU A 359 -11.25 -12.98 -17.91
N PRO A 360 -10.93 -14.23 -18.30
CA PRO A 360 -11.73 -15.41 -17.95
C PRO A 360 -12.02 -15.52 -16.47
N ASP A 361 -13.13 -16.16 -16.11
CA ASP A 361 -13.52 -16.36 -14.70
C ASP A 361 -12.52 -17.22 -13.90
N SER A 362 -11.66 -17.96 -14.59
CA SER A 362 -10.53 -18.67 -13.99
C SER A 362 -9.44 -17.73 -13.42
N VAL A 363 -9.43 -16.44 -13.81
CA VAL A 363 -8.54 -15.42 -13.24
C VAL A 363 -9.24 -14.77 -12.05
N PRO A 364 -8.68 -14.92 -10.83
CA PRO A 364 -9.27 -14.32 -9.65
C PRO A 364 -9.53 -12.82 -9.84
N PRO A 365 -10.65 -12.28 -9.36
CA PRO A 365 -11.00 -10.86 -9.52
C PRO A 365 -9.90 -9.90 -9.04
N GLU A 366 -9.27 -10.23 -7.92
CA GLU A 366 -8.16 -9.46 -7.34
C GLU A 366 -6.90 -9.46 -8.20
N ALA A 367 -6.68 -10.50 -9.04
CA ALA A 367 -5.53 -10.55 -9.95
C ALA A 367 -5.71 -9.66 -11.18
N ARG A 368 -6.95 -9.31 -11.55
CA ARG A 368 -7.26 -8.53 -12.76
C ARG A 368 -6.62 -7.14 -12.70
N PHE A 369 -6.62 -6.49 -11.53
CA PHE A 369 -5.97 -5.18 -11.39
C PHE A 369 -4.44 -5.27 -11.52
N MET A 370 -3.82 -6.35 -11.03
CA MET A 370 -2.38 -6.56 -11.19
C MET A 370 -2.00 -6.71 -12.66
N VAL A 371 -2.82 -7.44 -13.44
CA VAL A 371 -2.63 -7.53 -14.90
C VAL A 371 -2.77 -6.16 -15.55
N ASN A 372 -3.81 -5.40 -15.19
CA ASN A 372 -3.98 -4.03 -15.70
C ASN A 372 -2.75 -3.17 -15.39
N LEU A 373 -2.30 -3.16 -14.14
CA LEU A 373 -1.16 -2.37 -13.69
C LEU A 373 0.13 -2.74 -14.41
N ALA A 374 0.45 -4.05 -14.48
CA ALA A 374 1.65 -4.55 -15.14
C ALA A 374 1.70 -4.17 -16.64
N LEU A 375 0.59 -4.33 -17.37
CA LEU A 375 0.51 -3.99 -18.78
C LEU A 375 0.55 -2.48 -19.01
N GLN A 376 -0.10 -1.67 -18.17
CA GLN A 376 -0.03 -0.21 -18.24
C GLN A 376 1.41 0.28 -17.99
N MET A 377 2.09 -0.27 -17.00
CA MET A 377 3.49 0.07 -16.73
C MET A 377 4.39 -0.32 -17.90
N LEU A 378 4.24 -1.53 -18.44
CA LEU A 378 4.99 -1.98 -19.62
C LEU A 378 4.77 -1.08 -20.84
N LYS A 379 3.55 -0.57 -21.01
CA LYS A 379 3.22 0.41 -22.07
C LYS A 379 3.99 1.71 -21.89
N ASP A 380 3.98 2.26 -20.67
CA ASP A 380 4.42 3.63 -20.41
C ASP A 380 5.92 3.74 -20.08
N TYR A 381 6.52 2.72 -19.43
CA TYR A 381 7.89 2.79 -18.95
C TYR A 381 8.74 1.60 -19.40
N ALA A 382 10.05 1.79 -19.46
CA ALA A 382 11.00 0.69 -19.38
C ALA A 382 11.42 0.55 -17.91
N VAL A 383 11.23 -0.63 -17.33
CA VAL A 383 11.60 -0.91 -15.95
C VAL A 383 12.83 -1.80 -15.94
N LEU A 384 13.88 -1.34 -15.29
CA LEU A 384 15.14 -2.06 -15.06
C LEU A 384 15.29 -2.24 -13.55
N ILE A 385 15.56 -3.45 -13.12
CA ILE A 385 15.70 -3.78 -11.70
C ILE A 385 17.11 -4.31 -11.45
N TYR A 386 17.86 -3.64 -10.59
CA TYR A 386 19.06 -4.18 -9.99
C TYR A 386 18.70 -5.00 -8.77
N SER A 387 18.98 -6.29 -8.80
CA SER A 387 18.83 -7.18 -7.65
C SER A 387 19.77 -8.38 -7.78
N PRO A 388 20.84 -8.44 -6.96
CA PRO A 388 21.77 -9.57 -7.00
C PRO A 388 21.19 -10.89 -6.46
N ARG A 389 20.00 -10.84 -5.84
CA ARG A 389 19.33 -12.02 -5.25
C ARG A 389 18.24 -12.63 -6.13
N LEU A 390 17.66 -11.86 -7.06
CA LEU A 390 16.66 -12.38 -7.98
C LEU A 390 17.32 -13.05 -9.17
N LYS A 391 16.73 -14.16 -9.62
CA LYS A 391 17.21 -14.84 -10.83
C LYS A 391 16.92 -14.01 -12.07
N GLN A 392 17.86 -13.95 -12.99
CA GLN A 392 17.74 -13.15 -14.22
C GLN A 392 16.71 -13.68 -15.22
N ASP A 393 16.24 -14.92 -15.06
CA ASP A 393 15.29 -15.57 -15.96
C ASP A 393 13.81 -15.35 -15.62
N LEU A 394 13.50 -14.42 -14.73
CA LEU A 394 12.11 -14.05 -14.37
C LEU A 394 11.41 -13.26 -15.51
N HIS A 395 11.29 -13.91 -16.67
CA HIS A 395 10.72 -13.31 -17.90
C HIS A 395 9.25 -12.90 -17.79
N GLN A 396 8.55 -13.37 -16.77
CA GLN A 396 7.16 -13.01 -16.45
C GLN A 396 7.01 -11.60 -15.86
N LEU A 397 8.11 -11.01 -15.38
CA LEU A 397 8.07 -9.64 -14.88
C LEU A 397 8.02 -8.62 -16.04
N PRO A 398 7.29 -7.52 -15.89
CA PRO A 398 7.31 -6.41 -16.86
C PRO A 398 8.59 -5.55 -16.71
N ALA A 399 9.73 -6.18 -16.39
CA ALA A 399 11.01 -5.56 -16.08
C ALA A 399 12.17 -6.39 -16.63
N LEU A 400 13.34 -5.77 -16.80
CA LEU A 400 14.61 -6.42 -17.04
C LEU A 400 15.39 -6.47 -15.74
N LEU A 401 15.99 -7.63 -15.43
CA LEU A 401 16.76 -7.84 -14.19
C LEU A 401 18.27 -7.75 -14.46
N PHE A 402 18.99 -7.15 -13.53
CA PHE A 402 20.44 -6.99 -13.56
C PHE A 402 21.03 -7.31 -12.20
N ASP A 403 22.21 -7.90 -12.20
CA ASP A 403 23.07 -8.12 -11.02
C ASP A 403 24.34 -7.25 -11.04
N ASP A 404 24.57 -6.54 -12.17
CA ASP A 404 25.62 -5.54 -12.33
C ASP A 404 25.02 -4.15 -12.57
N GLN A 405 25.52 -3.12 -11.85
CA GLN A 405 25.03 -1.75 -11.94
C GLN A 405 25.45 -1.07 -13.25
N GLN A 406 26.63 -1.42 -13.77
CA GLN A 406 27.19 -0.82 -14.96
C GLN A 406 26.39 -1.26 -16.20
N ASP A 407 26.05 -2.56 -16.26
CA ASP A 407 25.20 -3.11 -17.32
C ASP A 407 23.80 -2.50 -17.28
N LEU A 408 23.24 -2.32 -16.07
CA LEU A 408 21.96 -1.64 -15.89
C LEU A 408 22.00 -0.19 -16.39
N PHE A 409 23.04 0.58 -16.08
CA PHE A 409 23.17 1.96 -16.53
C PHE A 409 23.38 2.08 -18.05
N VAL A 410 24.20 1.20 -18.64
CA VAL A 410 24.38 1.14 -20.10
C VAL A 410 23.06 0.86 -20.79
N GLN A 411 22.28 -0.10 -20.29
CA GLN A 411 20.95 -0.41 -20.84
C GLN A 411 19.98 0.76 -20.68
N ALA A 412 20.01 1.45 -19.55
CA ALA A 412 19.17 2.63 -19.31
C ALA A 412 19.44 3.75 -20.34
N GLU A 413 20.71 4.07 -20.58
CA GLU A 413 21.12 5.07 -21.55
C GLU A 413 20.68 4.72 -22.97
N GLN A 414 20.83 3.46 -23.38
CA GLN A 414 20.36 2.98 -24.68
C GLN A 414 18.86 3.16 -24.86
N LEU A 415 18.09 2.88 -23.80
CA LEU A 415 16.62 3.01 -23.83
C LEU A 415 16.14 4.46 -23.82
N VAL A 416 16.84 5.35 -23.11
CA VAL A 416 16.53 6.79 -23.08
C VAL A 416 16.89 7.46 -24.41
N GLY A 417 18.02 7.08 -25.01
CA GLY A 417 18.50 7.60 -26.30
C GLY A 417 18.91 9.07 -26.27
N LYS A 418 19.25 9.63 -25.10
CA LYS A 418 19.74 10.99 -24.88
C LYS A 418 21.15 10.98 -24.30
N PRO A 419 22.07 11.91 -24.71
CA PRO A 419 23.43 11.96 -24.18
C PRO A 419 23.49 12.47 -22.73
N ASP A 420 22.56 13.36 -22.33
CA ASP A 420 22.47 14.05 -21.06
C ASP A 420 21.06 13.95 -20.48
N PRO A 421 20.60 12.75 -20.06
CA PRO A 421 19.25 12.56 -19.58
C PRO A 421 19.02 13.25 -18.23
N GLU A 422 17.80 13.79 -18.03
CA GLU A 422 17.33 14.27 -16.75
C GLU A 422 16.98 13.11 -15.83
N VAL A 423 17.42 13.16 -14.57
CA VAL A 423 17.26 12.08 -13.60
C VAL A 423 16.64 12.59 -12.30
N ALA A 424 15.61 11.91 -11.82
CA ALA A 424 15.09 12.08 -10.46
C ALA A 424 15.48 10.88 -9.60
N ILE A 425 15.90 11.13 -8.35
CA ILE A 425 16.42 10.12 -7.44
C ILE A 425 15.57 10.07 -6.17
N PHE A 426 15.08 8.88 -5.85
CA PHE A 426 14.29 8.57 -4.66
C PHE A 426 15.04 7.51 -3.85
N GLU A 427 15.81 7.92 -2.83
CA GLU A 427 16.58 6.96 -2.02
C GLU A 427 15.67 5.91 -1.34
N GLN A 428 14.42 6.27 -1.06
CA GLN A 428 13.42 5.46 -0.36
C GLN A 428 12.10 5.44 -1.13
N GLY A 429 12.17 5.10 -2.42
CA GLY A 429 11.04 5.14 -3.33
C GLY A 429 9.90 4.19 -2.96
N ALA A 430 10.17 3.12 -2.21
CA ALA A 430 9.11 2.21 -1.78
C ALA A 430 8.11 2.83 -0.79
N VAL A 431 8.49 3.91 -0.11
CA VAL A 431 7.63 4.62 0.86
C VAL A 431 7.38 6.08 0.49
N SER A 432 8.02 6.62 -0.55
CA SER A 432 7.83 7.99 -1.01
C SER A 432 7.06 8.05 -2.34
N PHE A 433 6.58 9.24 -2.68
CA PHE A 433 5.89 9.48 -3.95
C PHE A 433 6.18 10.90 -4.46
N PRO A 434 6.18 11.12 -5.79
CA PRO A 434 6.45 12.43 -6.36
C PRO A 434 5.25 13.37 -6.22
N MET A 435 5.53 14.60 -5.83
CA MET A 435 4.65 15.75 -5.97
C MET A 435 5.20 16.62 -7.10
N VAL A 436 4.68 16.41 -8.31
CA VAL A 436 5.09 17.21 -9.47
C VAL A 436 4.57 18.63 -9.29
N LEU A 437 5.48 19.61 -9.30
CA LEU A 437 5.13 21.01 -9.21
C LEU A 437 4.42 21.40 -10.50
N GLN A 438 3.19 21.93 -10.39
CA GLN A 438 2.52 22.49 -11.55
C GLN A 438 3.29 23.75 -11.97
N GLU A 439 3.66 23.87 -13.24
CA GLU A 439 4.07 25.16 -13.79
C GLU A 439 2.89 26.13 -13.62
N GLY A 440 3.10 27.18 -12.80
CA GLY A 440 2.12 28.22 -12.51
C GLY A 440 1.79 29.08 -13.73
#